data_4da8d82553273996edb0bc0b2d6a6824
#
_entry.id   4da8d82553273996edb0bc0b2d6a6824
#
_cell.length_a   1.000
_cell.length_b   1.000
_cell.length_c   1.000
_cell.angle_alpha   90.00
_cell.angle_beta   90.00
_cell.angle_gamma   90.00
#
_symmetry.space_group_name_H-M   'P 1'
#
loop_
_entity.id
_entity.type
_entity.pdbx_description
1 polymer ?
#
loop_
_entity_poly.entity_id
_entity_poly.type
_entity_poly.pdbx_seq_one_letter_code
_entity_poly.pdbx_strand_id
1 'polypeptide(L)'
;MRTVDALMDDFQLTVEDLAEKSALATDRVEAIALGRWTPSPAEREKIARSFEMDIADISWGHTLDPRNIRYRRFGLKEDFRK
;
A
#
# COMPACT_ATOMS: atom_id res chain seq x y z
N MET A 1 -11.42 -6.85 -5.26
CA MET A 1 -11.01 -5.62 -4.61
C MET A 1 -9.53 -5.72 -4.22
N ARG A 2 -8.74 -4.73 -4.56
CA ARG A 2 -7.31 -4.83 -4.37
C ARG A 2 -6.87 -3.98 -3.19
N THR A 3 -5.82 -4.42 -2.52
CA THR A 3 -5.22 -3.67 -1.43
C THR A 3 -4.29 -2.60 -1.98
N VAL A 4 -3.88 -1.67 -1.10
CA VAL A 4 -2.95 -0.62 -1.50
C VAL A 4 -1.65 -1.24 -2.02
N ASP A 5 -1.15 -2.25 -1.33
CA ASP A 5 0.09 -2.91 -1.74
C ASP A 5 -0.04 -3.51 -3.14
N ALA A 6 -1.15 -4.18 -3.39
CA ALA A 6 -1.36 -4.79 -4.70
C ALA A 6 -1.47 -3.73 -5.79
N LEU A 7 -2.13 -2.61 -5.48
CA LEU A 7 -2.26 -1.53 -6.44
C LEU A 7 -0.90 -0.90 -6.75
N MET A 8 -0.06 -0.75 -5.74
CA MET A 8 1.28 -0.22 -5.98
C MET A 8 2.05 -1.12 -6.93
N ASP A 9 1.91 -2.43 -6.76
CA ASP A 9 2.55 -3.37 -7.69
C ASP A 9 1.99 -3.24 -9.08
N ASP A 10 0.67 -3.16 -9.20
CA ASP A 10 0.03 -3.07 -10.51
C ASP A 10 0.45 -1.81 -11.25
N PHE A 11 0.58 -0.71 -10.52
CA PHE A 11 0.91 0.58 -11.12
C PHE A 11 2.40 0.83 -11.12
N GLN A 12 3.17 -0.10 -10.58
CA GLN A 12 4.62 0.00 -10.50
C GLN A 12 5.06 1.26 -9.77
N LEU A 13 4.41 1.52 -8.65
CA LEU A 13 4.73 2.68 -7.81
C LEU A 13 5.52 2.22 -6.61
N THR A 14 6.58 2.95 -6.31
CA THR A 14 7.31 2.75 -5.06
C THR A 14 6.59 3.49 -3.93
N VAL A 15 7.06 3.25 -2.71
CA VAL A 15 6.52 3.98 -1.57
C VAL A 15 6.71 5.48 -1.77
N GLU A 16 7.88 5.87 -2.26
CA GLU A 16 8.16 7.28 -2.50
C GLU A 16 7.24 7.86 -3.57
N ASP A 17 6.97 7.08 -4.61
CA ASP A 17 6.07 7.55 -5.67
C ASP A 17 4.68 7.81 -5.13
N LEU A 18 4.16 6.87 -4.34
CA LEU A 18 2.82 7.04 -3.81
C LEU A 18 2.78 8.16 -2.77
N ALA A 19 3.84 8.30 -1.99
CA ALA A 19 3.90 9.39 -1.03
C ALA A 19 3.81 10.73 -1.74
N GLU A 20 4.51 10.87 -2.84
CA GLU A 20 4.47 12.11 -3.59
C GLU A 20 3.09 12.35 -4.19
N LYS A 21 2.51 11.33 -4.79
CA LYS A 21 1.20 11.48 -5.42
C LYS A 21 0.12 11.79 -4.41
N SER A 22 0.19 11.17 -3.23
CA SER A 22 -0.84 11.33 -2.22
C SER A 22 -0.60 12.50 -1.29
N ALA A 23 0.60 13.06 -1.33
CA ALA A 23 1.04 14.13 -0.42
C ALA A 23 1.06 13.65 1.03
N LEU A 24 1.30 12.37 1.24
CA LEU A 24 1.46 11.80 2.57
C LEU A 24 2.93 11.54 2.82
N ALA A 25 3.30 11.44 4.09
CA ALA A 25 4.67 11.13 4.44
C ALA A 25 5.04 9.74 3.98
N THR A 26 6.29 9.55 3.60
CA THR A 26 6.76 8.28 3.07
C THR A 26 6.57 7.15 4.09
N ASP A 27 6.92 7.40 5.34
CA ASP A 27 6.80 6.36 6.35
C ASP A 27 5.34 6.03 6.64
N ARG A 28 4.42 6.98 6.47
CA ARG A 28 3.00 6.70 6.62
C ARG A 28 2.52 5.82 5.48
N VAL A 29 2.94 6.10 4.26
CA VAL A 29 2.56 5.26 3.11
C VAL A 29 3.12 3.85 3.30
N GLU A 30 4.35 3.75 3.76
CA GLU A 30 4.94 2.45 3.98
C GLU A 30 4.16 1.66 5.03
N ALA A 31 3.79 2.31 6.12
CA ALA A 31 3.04 1.64 7.18
C ALA A 31 1.67 1.17 6.67
N ILE A 32 1.03 1.98 5.84
CA ILE A 32 -0.26 1.61 5.26
C ILE A 32 -0.09 0.42 4.31
N ALA A 33 0.92 0.46 3.47
CA ALA A 33 1.15 -0.62 2.50
C ALA A 33 1.49 -1.93 3.20
N LEU A 34 2.18 -1.86 4.32
CA LEU A 34 2.56 -3.04 5.07
C LEU A 34 1.46 -3.54 6.01
N GLY A 35 0.35 -2.81 6.09
CA GLY A 35 -0.74 -3.21 6.95
C GLY A 35 -0.53 -2.90 8.42
N ARG A 36 0.44 -2.06 8.74
CA ARG A 36 0.70 -1.69 10.12
C ARG A 36 -0.09 -0.46 10.56
N TRP A 37 -0.68 0.24 9.64
CA TRP A 37 -1.41 1.45 9.94
C TRP A 37 -2.71 1.47 9.18
N THR A 38 -3.81 1.70 9.89
CA THR A 38 -5.12 1.84 9.24
C THR A 38 -5.30 3.30 8.87
N PRO A 39 -5.43 3.61 7.59
CA PRO A 39 -5.51 5.00 7.17
C PRO A 39 -6.81 5.64 7.61
N SER A 40 -6.73 6.94 7.92
CA SER A 40 -7.91 7.72 8.23
C SER A 40 -8.72 7.95 6.96
N PRO A 41 -9.98 8.41 7.08
CA PRO A 41 -10.77 8.70 5.89
C PRO A 41 -10.09 9.68 4.94
N ALA A 42 -9.42 10.70 5.47
CA ALA A 42 -8.72 11.66 4.63
C ALA A 42 -7.55 11.00 3.91
N GLU A 43 -6.83 10.14 4.60
CA GLU A 43 -5.71 9.43 3.98
C GLU A 43 -6.19 8.48 2.91
N ARG A 44 -7.32 7.81 3.17
CA ARG A 44 -7.90 6.91 2.18
C ARG A 44 -8.27 7.65 0.91
N GLU A 45 -8.83 8.85 1.07
CA GLU A 45 -9.22 9.63 -0.09
C GLU A 45 -8.00 10.04 -0.89
N LYS A 46 -6.94 10.46 -0.23
CA LYS A 46 -5.73 10.88 -0.93
C LYS A 46 -5.10 9.71 -1.68
N ILE A 47 -5.07 8.54 -1.06
CA ILE A 47 -4.49 7.37 -1.70
C ILE A 47 -5.37 6.91 -2.87
N ALA A 48 -6.68 6.87 -2.68
CA ALA A 48 -7.58 6.45 -3.75
C ALA A 48 -7.45 7.38 -4.94
N ARG A 49 -7.35 8.69 -4.69
CA ARG A 49 -7.20 9.65 -5.76
C ARG A 49 -5.89 9.44 -6.52
N SER A 50 -4.85 9.03 -5.81
CA SER A 50 -3.56 8.76 -6.45
C SER A 50 -3.66 7.62 -7.45
N PHE A 51 -4.56 6.67 -7.21
CA PHE A 51 -4.80 5.57 -8.13
C PHE A 51 -5.98 5.85 -9.06
N GLU A 52 -6.59 7.02 -8.96
CA GLU A 52 -7.77 7.39 -9.76
C GLU A 52 -8.91 6.40 -9.55
N MET A 53 -9.13 6.03 -8.30
CA MET A 53 -10.15 5.07 -7.91
C MET A 53 -10.98 5.65 -6.78
N ASP A 54 -12.16 5.05 -6.58
CA ASP A 54 -12.98 5.40 -5.43
C ASP A 54 -12.47 4.68 -4.20
N ILE A 55 -12.70 5.28 -3.04
CA ILE A 55 -12.31 4.66 -1.78
C ILE A 55 -12.93 3.26 -1.67
N ALA A 56 -14.18 3.12 -2.12
CA ALA A 56 -14.88 1.85 -2.01
C ALA A 56 -14.29 0.76 -2.88
N ASP A 57 -13.46 1.11 -3.86
CA ASP A 57 -12.87 0.12 -4.76
C ASP A 57 -11.56 -0.42 -4.24
N ILE A 58 -11.11 0.04 -3.09
CA ILE A 58 -9.84 -0.39 -2.52
C ILE A 58 -10.12 -1.13 -1.22
N SER A 59 -9.41 -2.21 -1.02
CA SER A 59 -9.51 -2.97 0.22
C SER A 59 -8.56 -2.37 1.24
N TRP A 60 -9.11 -1.84 2.32
CA TRP A 60 -8.30 -1.17 3.34
C TRP A 60 -8.05 -2.05 4.55
N GLY A 61 -8.64 -3.25 4.57
CA GLY A 61 -8.47 -4.14 5.70
C GLY A 61 -7.13 -4.84 5.68
N HIS A 62 -6.86 -5.54 6.74
CA HIS A 62 -5.61 -6.28 6.87
C HIS A 62 -5.87 -7.74 6.63
N THR A 63 -6.40 -8.02 5.45
CA THR A 63 -6.74 -9.39 5.10
C THR A 63 -5.59 -10.14 4.48
N LEU A 64 -4.54 -9.42 4.07
CA LEU A 64 -3.40 -10.09 3.47
C LEU A 64 -2.46 -10.61 4.53
N ASP A 65 -1.86 -11.73 4.22
CA ASP A 65 -0.78 -12.26 5.04
C ASP A 65 0.36 -11.23 5.03
N PRO A 66 0.80 -10.77 6.20
CA PRO A 66 1.89 -9.80 6.22
C PRO A 66 3.15 -10.26 5.50
N ARG A 67 3.37 -11.57 5.45
CA ARG A 67 4.54 -12.09 4.74
C ARG A 67 4.42 -11.84 3.25
N ASN A 68 3.22 -11.94 2.70
CA ASN A 68 3.03 -11.69 1.27
C ASN A 68 3.30 -10.24 0.95
N ILE A 69 2.86 -9.33 1.82
CA ILE A 69 3.10 -7.91 1.62
C ILE A 69 4.61 -7.66 1.63
N ARG A 70 5.30 -8.24 2.59
CA ARG A 70 6.72 -8.01 2.74
C ARG A 70 7.49 -8.54 1.54
N TYR A 71 7.18 -9.74 1.13
CA TYR A 71 7.88 -10.36 0.00
C TYR A 71 7.65 -9.57 -1.26
N ARG A 72 6.42 -9.19 -1.47
CA ARG A 72 6.06 -8.49 -2.69
C ARG A 72 6.68 -7.11 -2.75
N ARG A 73 6.64 -6.43 -1.60
CA ARG A 73 7.04 -5.03 -1.55
C ARG A 73 8.55 -4.86 -1.60
N PHE A 74 9.28 -5.75 -0.93
CA PHE A 74 10.71 -5.57 -0.76
C PHE A 74 11.54 -6.62 -1.47
N GLY A 75 10.92 -7.59 -2.08
CA GLY A 75 11.65 -8.62 -2.80
C GLY A 75 12.46 -9.52 -1.91
N LEU A 76 12.13 -9.59 -0.69
CA LEU A 76 12.88 -10.39 0.23
C LEU A 76 12.55 -11.79 0.04
N LYS A 77 12.89 -12.27 -0.32
CA LYS A 77 12.44 -13.22 -0.51
C LYS A 77 13.07 -14.14 -0.13
N GLU A 78 13.10 -14.17 -0.15
CA GLU A 78 13.41 -14.88 -0.04
C GLU A 78 14.11 -15.30 0.62
N ASP A 79 14.42 -15.21 0.68
CA ASP A 79 15.20 -15.51 1.16
C ASP A 79 15.21 -15.87 2.37
N PHE A 80 14.80 -15.64 2.91
CA PHE A 80 14.84 -15.96 4.08
C PHE A 80 14.02 -16.84 4.48
N ARG A 81 13.64 -17.21 4.11
CA ARG A 81 12.92 -17.96 4.42
C ARG A 81 13.11 -19.03 4.41
N LYS A 82 13.44 -19.06 4.25
CA LYS A 82 13.54 -19.71 4.29
C LYS A 82 13.66 -20.10 4.65
#